data_b3e1a665be222eeb29b177fbd5a5ddc7
#
_entry.id   b3e1a665be222eeb29b177fbd5a5ddc7
#
_cell.length_a   1.000
_cell.length_b   1.000
_cell.length_c   1.000
_cell.angle_alpha   90.00
_cell.angle_beta   90.00
_cell.angle_gamma   90.00
#
_symmetry.space_group_name_H-M   'P 1'
#
loop_
_entity.id
_entity.type
_entity.pdbx_description
1 polymer ?
#
loop_
_entity_poly.entity_id
_entity_poly.type
_entity_poly.pdbx_seq_one_letter_code
_entity_poly.pdbx_strand_id
1 'polypeptide(L)'
;LHYPLRRQRQMCIRDSKCPVMLSSSLQATLTGRFGTSEYGLSKRDVEKLFFDYAKETGAEVLVYRFPNLVGKWVKPNYNSAVGTFCNNIANDLPITVNDPSVKLELLFIDDLIEEMYDAMEGHPKHCEYPETGEVIEGVEYDGLTPRWCGDGKYCGASITHKATLGQIVQLLHVFHDQPETLIMPAIPPTSFEYKLYSMYLSYLPKEKVAFDLKMNCDDRGSFTELLKTTDHGQFSVNISKPGITKGQHWHNTKWELFIVVSGHGLIQERKIGTDEVIEFEVSGEKIQAVHMLPGYTHNIINLSETDNLVTLMWANEIFDSNHPDTFFEPV
;
A
#
# COMPACT_ATOMS: atom_id res chain seq x y z
N LEU A 1 -37.22 -22.47 2.97
CA LEU A 1 -36.68 -22.41 4.34
C LEU A 1 -36.21 -21.00 4.77
N HIS A 2 -35.96 -20.05 3.84
CA HIS A 2 -35.51 -18.70 4.17
C HIS A 2 -36.61 -17.65 4.39
N TYR A 3 -37.84 -17.90 3.97
CA TYR A 3 -38.94 -16.94 4.04
C TYR A 3 -39.47 -16.64 5.45
N PRO A 4 -39.64 -17.62 6.34
CA PRO A 4 -40.09 -17.36 7.72
C PRO A 4 -39.08 -16.59 8.58
N LEU A 5 -37.79 -16.90 8.42
CA LEU A 5 -36.70 -16.20 9.14
C LEU A 5 -36.55 -14.73 8.73
N ARG A 6 -36.83 -14.42 7.47
CA ARG A 6 -36.82 -13.03 6.97
C ARG A 6 -37.96 -12.21 7.57
N ARG A 7 -39.16 -12.79 7.68
CA ARG A 7 -40.30 -12.15 8.34
C ARG A 7 -40.06 -11.96 9.84
N GLN A 8 -39.48 -12.95 10.49
CA GLN A 8 -39.19 -12.89 11.94
C GLN A 8 -38.14 -11.78 12.25
N ARG A 9 -37.11 -11.62 11.41
CA ARG A 9 -36.15 -10.52 11.53
C ARG A 9 -36.80 -9.14 11.30
N GLN A 10 -37.73 -9.03 10.36
CA GLN A 10 -38.48 -7.77 10.12
C GLN A 10 -39.41 -7.44 11.28
N MET A 11 -40.01 -8.43 11.92
CA MET A 11 -40.82 -8.23 13.11
C MET A 11 -39.97 -7.75 14.29
N CYS A 12 -38.84 -8.38 14.56
CA CYS A 12 -37.91 -7.94 15.61
C CYS A 12 -37.46 -6.49 15.45
N ILE A 13 -37.15 -6.03 14.22
CA ILE A 13 -36.79 -4.64 13.93
C ILE A 13 -37.95 -3.69 14.27
N ARG A 14 -39.21 -4.04 13.92
CA ARG A 14 -40.39 -3.19 14.19
C ARG A 14 -40.73 -3.10 15.68
N ASP A 15 -40.55 -4.19 16.42
CA ASP A 15 -40.98 -4.28 17.81
C ASP A 15 -39.90 -3.80 18.81
N SER A 16 -38.62 -3.90 18.45
CA SER A 16 -37.49 -3.57 19.33
C SER A 16 -36.98 -2.13 19.23
N LYS A 17 -37.46 -1.34 18.25
CA LYS A 17 -36.91 -0.02 17.90
C LYS A 17 -35.39 -0.03 17.69
N CYS A 18 -34.85 -1.17 17.25
CA CYS A 18 -33.43 -1.33 16.96
C CYS A 18 -32.97 -0.28 15.93
N PRO A 19 -31.78 0.32 16.07
CA PRO A 19 -31.22 1.18 15.06
C PRO A 19 -31.14 0.48 13.70
N VAL A 20 -31.50 1.18 12.64
CA VAL A 20 -31.48 0.66 11.27
C VAL A 20 -30.47 1.44 10.43
N MET A 21 -29.51 0.72 9.88
CA MET A 21 -28.50 1.31 9.00
C MET A 21 -28.88 1.09 7.53
N LEU A 22 -28.93 2.17 6.76
CA LEU A 22 -29.12 2.13 5.31
C LEU A 22 -27.83 2.43 4.58
N SER A 23 -27.35 1.47 3.80
CA SER A 23 -26.29 1.70 2.80
C SER A 23 -26.85 2.45 1.58
N SER A 24 -26.70 3.76 1.56
CA SER A 24 -27.00 4.61 0.42
C SER A 24 -25.73 4.93 -0.39
N SER A 25 -25.76 5.94 -1.22
CA SER A 25 -24.66 6.32 -2.09
C SER A 25 -24.56 7.84 -2.24
N LEU A 26 -23.37 8.37 -2.45
CA LEU A 26 -23.16 9.75 -2.88
C LEU A 26 -23.93 10.08 -4.16
N GLN A 27 -24.27 9.10 -5.02
CA GLN A 27 -25.09 9.33 -6.19
C GLN A 27 -26.52 9.80 -5.83
N ALA A 28 -27.00 9.52 -4.62
CA ALA A 28 -28.29 9.99 -4.13
C ALA A 28 -28.35 11.52 -3.91
N THR A 29 -27.23 12.22 -3.92
CA THR A 29 -27.20 13.69 -3.92
C THR A 29 -27.78 14.25 -5.21
N LEU A 30 -27.69 13.52 -6.34
CA LEU A 30 -28.02 13.93 -7.70
C LEU A 30 -27.31 15.21 -8.12
N THR A 31 -26.08 15.38 -7.68
CA THR A 31 -25.24 16.55 -7.89
C THR A 31 -24.17 16.29 -8.95
N GLY A 32 -23.83 17.29 -9.75
CA GLY A 32 -22.79 17.22 -10.77
C GLY A 32 -23.00 16.05 -11.74
N ARG A 33 -22.00 15.19 -11.87
CA ARG A 33 -22.06 13.99 -12.77
C ARG A 33 -23.15 12.99 -12.40
N PHE A 34 -23.75 13.10 -11.23
CA PHE A 34 -24.80 12.20 -10.76
C PHE A 34 -26.21 12.76 -11.01
N GLY A 35 -26.35 13.97 -11.60
CA GLY A 35 -27.63 14.66 -11.78
C GLY A 35 -28.69 13.84 -12.53
N THR A 36 -28.28 12.92 -13.40
CA THR A 36 -29.19 12.04 -14.19
C THR A 36 -29.07 10.56 -13.79
N SER A 37 -28.49 10.25 -12.65
CA SER A 37 -28.28 8.87 -12.20
C SER A 37 -29.60 8.22 -11.78
N GLU A 38 -30.11 7.27 -12.57
CA GLU A 38 -31.26 6.44 -12.18
C GLU A 38 -31.02 5.67 -10.89
N TYR A 39 -29.78 5.16 -10.71
CA TYR A 39 -29.35 4.53 -9.47
C TYR A 39 -29.40 5.51 -8.29
N GLY A 40 -28.93 6.75 -8.50
CA GLY A 40 -29.00 7.82 -7.50
C GLY A 40 -30.44 8.16 -7.13
N LEU A 41 -31.33 8.27 -8.08
CA LEU A 41 -32.78 8.46 -7.85
C LEU A 41 -33.37 7.33 -7.01
N SER A 42 -33.13 6.09 -7.39
CA SER A 42 -33.60 4.91 -6.64
C SER A 42 -33.09 4.91 -5.19
N LYS A 43 -31.81 5.28 -4.96
CA LYS A 43 -31.26 5.40 -3.61
C LYS A 43 -31.93 6.50 -2.81
N ARG A 44 -32.14 7.68 -3.41
CA ARG A 44 -32.83 8.81 -2.78
C ARG A 44 -34.28 8.45 -2.36
N ASP A 45 -35.00 7.72 -3.19
CA ASP A 45 -36.35 7.25 -2.85
C ASP A 45 -36.33 6.29 -1.64
N VAL A 46 -35.36 5.40 -1.58
CA VAL A 46 -35.17 4.52 -0.43
C VAL A 46 -34.80 5.31 0.84
N GLU A 47 -33.90 6.31 0.75
CA GLU A 47 -33.57 7.21 1.87
C GLU A 47 -34.84 7.86 2.44
N LYS A 48 -35.74 8.35 1.58
CA LYS A 48 -37.00 8.95 2.00
C LYS A 48 -37.88 7.98 2.77
N LEU A 49 -38.02 6.75 2.28
CA LEU A 49 -38.80 5.72 2.97
C LEU A 49 -38.25 5.41 4.39
N PHE A 50 -36.91 5.40 4.54
CA PHE A 50 -36.29 5.17 5.84
C PHE A 50 -36.47 6.36 6.80
N PHE A 51 -36.40 7.59 6.30
CA PHE A 51 -36.70 8.77 7.12
C PHE A 51 -38.18 8.86 7.51
N ASP A 52 -39.10 8.48 6.63
CA ASP A 52 -40.53 8.41 6.95
C ASP A 52 -40.80 7.32 8.00
N TYR A 53 -40.15 6.16 7.87
CA TYR A 53 -40.19 5.11 8.88
C TYR A 53 -39.70 5.61 10.25
N ALA A 54 -38.57 6.34 10.28
CA ALA A 54 -38.04 6.92 11.54
C ALA A 54 -39.08 7.84 12.21
N LYS A 55 -39.77 8.70 11.42
CA LYS A 55 -40.80 9.61 11.93
C LYS A 55 -42.03 8.88 12.47
N GLU A 56 -42.46 7.81 11.81
CA GLU A 56 -43.64 7.04 12.19
C GLU A 56 -43.42 6.18 13.43
N THR A 57 -42.21 5.63 13.58
CA THR A 57 -41.93 4.62 14.62
C THR A 57 -41.11 5.14 15.79
N GLY A 58 -40.40 6.27 15.58
CA GLY A 58 -39.41 6.77 16.53
C GLY A 58 -38.15 5.89 16.59
N ALA A 59 -37.91 5.03 15.57
CA ALA A 59 -36.69 4.23 15.46
C ALA A 59 -35.52 5.12 14.98
N GLU A 60 -34.34 4.83 15.49
CA GLU A 60 -33.12 5.45 14.99
C GLU A 60 -32.79 4.91 13.59
N VAL A 61 -32.56 5.80 12.63
CA VAL A 61 -32.21 5.44 11.25
C VAL A 61 -30.94 6.17 10.84
N LEU A 62 -29.90 5.39 10.56
CA LEU A 62 -28.60 5.88 10.12
C LEU A 62 -28.47 5.69 8.60
N VAL A 63 -28.49 6.78 7.85
CA VAL A 63 -28.43 6.76 6.38
C VAL A 63 -27.03 7.13 5.94
N TYR A 64 -26.26 6.15 5.50
CA TYR A 64 -24.88 6.32 5.03
C TYR A 64 -24.83 6.53 3.52
N ARG A 65 -24.36 7.70 3.07
CA ARG A 65 -24.06 7.98 1.65
C ARG A 65 -22.61 7.63 1.36
N PHE A 66 -22.37 6.38 0.98
CA PHE A 66 -21.01 5.91 0.68
C PHE A 66 -20.52 6.41 -0.68
N PRO A 67 -19.22 6.79 -0.77
CA PRO A 67 -18.53 6.98 -2.04
C PRO A 67 -18.25 5.62 -2.70
N ASN A 68 -17.30 5.56 -3.66
CA ASN A 68 -16.94 4.30 -4.29
C ASN A 68 -16.26 3.37 -3.28
N LEU A 69 -16.91 2.26 -2.98
CA LEU A 69 -16.34 1.21 -2.11
C LEU A 69 -15.30 0.39 -2.88
N VAL A 70 -14.16 0.19 -2.26
CA VAL A 70 -13.05 -0.60 -2.77
C VAL A 70 -12.47 -1.48 -1.67
N GLY A 71 -11.80 -2.54 -2.05
CA GLY A 71 -11.15 -3.45 -1.11
C GLY A 71 -10.73 -4.75 -1.76
N LYS A 72 -10.10 -5.61 -0.98
CA LYS A 72 -9.67 -6.94 -1.41
C LYS A 72 -10.87 -7.75 -1.93
N TRP A 73 -10.66 -8.51 -3.01
CA TRP A 73 -11.63 -9.46 -3.59
C TRP A 73 -12.92 -8.83 -4.14
N VAL A 74 -12.96 -7.53 -4.37
CA VAL A 74 -14.06 -6.93 -5.12
C VAL A 74 -14.15 -7.59 -6.49
N LYS A 75 -15.37 -8.02 -6.89
CA LYS A 75 -15.58 -8.71 -8.17
C LYS A 75 -15.18 -7.81 -9.35
N PRO A 76 -14.16 -8.19 -10.15
CA PRO A 76 -13.76 -7.42 -11.32
C PRO A 76 -14.85 -7.43 -12.39
N ASN A 77 -14.83 -6.43 -13.27
CA ASN A 77 -15.79 -6.27 -14.38
C ASN A 77 -17.26 -6.25 -13.93
N TYR A 78 -17.53 -5.73 -12.72
CA TYR A 78 -18.88 -5.60 -12.19
C TYR A 78 -19.18 -4.13 -11.85
N ASN A 79 -18.94 -3.66 -10.65
CA ASN A 79 -19.29 -2.29 -10.22
C ASN A 79 -18.09 -1.47 -9.71
N SER A 80 -16.88 -1.93 -9.89
CA SER A 80 -15.68 -1.25 -9.42
C SER A 80 -14.65 -1.13 -10.54
N ALA A 81 -14.41 0.09 -11.01
CA ALA A 81 -13.32 0.36 -11.95
C ALA A 81 -11.96 0.01 -11.31
N VAL A 82 -11.75 0.37 -10.04
CA VAL A 82 -10.48 0.10 -9.31
C VAL A 82 -10.25 -1.41 -9.19
N GLY A 83 -11.28 -2.19 -8.80
CA GLY A 83 -11.18 -3.64 -8.74
C GLY A 83 -10.89 -4.28 -10.10
N THR A 84 -11.49 -3.75 -11.16
CA THR A 84 -11.23 -4.19 -12.53
C THR A 84 -9.80 -3.87 -12.95
N PHE A 85 -9.27 -2.69 -12.65
CA PHE A 85 -7.90 -2.31 -12.97
C PHE A 85 -6.89 -3.16 -12.19
N CYS A 86 -7.09 -3.36 -10.89
CA CYS A 86 -6.25 -4.25 -10.09
C CYS A 86 -6.18 -5.66 -10.68
N ASN A 87 -7.34 -6.26 -10.97
CA ASN A 87 -7.41 -7.60 -11.57
C ASN A 87 -6.72 -7.64 -12.94
N ASN A 88 -7.05 -6.70 -13.82
CA ASN A 88 -6.57 -6.76 -15.20
C ASN A 88 -5.06 -6.53 -15.26
N ILE A 89 -4.52 -5.56 -14.54
CA ILE A 89 -3.08 -5.29 -14.50
C ILE A 89 -2.33 -6.47 -13.87
N ALA A 90 -2.83 -7.02 -12.75
CA ALA A 90 -2.22 -8.18 -12.11
C ALA A 90 -2.15 -9.42 -13.04
N ASN A 91 -3.11 -9.55 -13.96
CA ASN A 91 -3.23 -10.68 -14.88
C ASN A 91 -2.80 -10.35 -16.32
N ASP A 92 -2.10 -9.25 -16.57
CA ASP A 92 -1.65 -8.79 -17.91
C ASP A 92 -2.80 -8.61 -18.92
N LEU A 93 -3.97 -8.29 -18.42
CA LEU A 93 -5.15 -8.04 -19.25
C LEU A 93 -5.25 -6.54 -19.58
N PRO A 94 -5.79 -6.18 -20.75
CA PRO A 94 -5.92 -4.78 -21.13
C PRO A 94 -6.89 -4.04 -20.21
N ILE A 95 -6.61 -2.77 -19.99
CA ILE A 95 -7.50 -1.82 -19.33
C ILE A 95 -7.88 -0.70 -20.30
N THR A 96 -9.05 -0.08 -20.07
CA THR A 96 -9.48 1.10 -20.81
C THR A 96 -9.80 2.20 -19.80
N VAL A 97 -9.15 3.35 -19.97
CA VAL A 97 -9.41 4.57 -19.20
C VAL A 97 -9.83 5.65 -20.16
N ASN A 98 -11.14 5.95 -20.22
CA ASN A 98 -11.66 6.93 -21.17
C ASN A 98 -11.20 8.36 -20.84
N ASP A 99 -11.17 8.72 -19.57
CA ASP A 99 -10.69 10.00 -19.07
C ASP A 99 -9.88 9.81 -17.79
N PRO A 100 -8.54 9.91 -17.85
CA PRO A 100 -7.67 9.73 -16.69
C PRO A 100 -7.81 10.85 -15.65
N SER A 101 -8.41 11.99 -15.98
CA SER A 101 -8.59 13.13 -15.06
C SER A 101 -9.77 12.97 -14.11
N VAL A 102 -10.64 11.99 -14.34
CA VAL A 102 -11.82 11.74 -13.51
C VAL A 102 -11.40 11.44 -12.07
N LYS A 103 -11.83 12.31 -11.16
CA LYS A 103 -11.58 12.16 -9.72
C LYS A 103 -12.59 11.20 -9.12
N LEU A 104 -12.10 10.24 -8.35
CA LEU A 104 -12.89 9.34 -7.53
C LEU A 104 -12.66 9.66 -6.06
N GLU A 105 -13.71 9.56 -5.27
CA GLU A 105 -13.63 9.43 -3.83
C GLU A 105 -13.82 7.97 -3.49
N LEU A 106 -12.89 7.41 -2.73
CA LEU A 106 -12.74 5.98 -2.47
C LEU A 106 -12.82 5.73 -0.96
N LEU A 107 -13.66 4.79 -0.57
CA LEU A 107 -13.76 4.28 0.79
C LEU A 107 -13.33 2.83 0.79
N PHE A 108 -12.29 2.51 1.55
CA PHE A 108 -11.86 1.12 1.70
C PHE A 108 -12.78 0.36 2.65
N ILE A 109 -13.03 -0.91 2.33
CA ILE A 109 -13.95 -1.76 3.09
C ILE A 109 -13.55 -1.88 4.56
N ASP A 110 -12.25 -1.91 4.84
CA ASP A 110 -11.75 -2.01 6.21
C ASP A 110 -12.13 -0.75 7.03
N ASP A 111 -11.99 0.46 6.45
CA ASP A 111 -12.42 1.72 7.10
C ASP A 111 -13.94 1.81 7.26
N LEU A 112 -14.69 1.26 6.30
CA LEU A 112 -16.14 1.17 6.43
C LEU A 112 -16.55 0.26 7.59
N ILE A 113 -15.88 -0.87 7.76
CA ILE A 113 -16.19 -1.82 8.84
C ILE A 113 -15.96 -1.15 10.20
N GLU A 114 -14.85 -0.44 10.39
CA GLU A 114 -14.59 0.32 11.63
C GLU A 114 -15.68 1.37 11.89
N GLU A 115 -16.06 2.14 10.87
CA GLU A 115 -17.16 3.11 10.99
C GLU A 115 -18.48 2.45 11.38
N MET A 116 -18.76 1.27 10.84
CA MET A 116 -19.96 0.50 11.20
C MET A 116 -19.92 -0.01 12.64
N TYR A 117 -18.77 -0.42 13.15
CA TYR A 117 -18.60 -0.79 14.56
C TYR A 117 -18.79 0.42 15.47
N ASP A 118 -18.17 1.56 15.16
CA ASP A 118 -18.36 2.82 15.90
C ASP A 118 -19.85 3.17 15.99
N ALA A 119 -20.57 3.08 14.87
CA ALA A 119 -22.01 3.35 14.84
C ALA A 119 -22.86 2.34 15.65
N MET A 120 -22.49 1.07 15.66
CA MET A 120 -23.16 0.05 16.48
C MET A 120 -22.93 0.28 17.98
N GLU A 121 -21.82 0.89 18.36
CA GLU A 121 -21.49 1.29 19.73
C GLU A 121 -22.15 2.62 20.14
N GLY A 122 -22.90 3.26 19.23
CA GLY A 122 -23.63 4.50 19.48
C GLY A 122 -22.83 5.76 19.14
N HIS A 123 -21.80 5.65 18.30
CA HIS A 123 -20.95 6.76 17.88
C HIS A 123 -20.97 6.99 16.35
N PRO A 124 -22.16 7.07 15.69
CA PRO A 124 -22.24 7.31 14.26
C PRO A 124 -21.72 8.70 13.93
N LYS A 125 -20.98 8.83 12.82
CA LYS A 125 -20.50 10.13 12.33
C LYS A 125 -21.55 10.79 11.46
N HIS A 126 -22.29 11.71 12.05
CA HIS A 126 -23.36 12.47 11.37
C HIS A 126 -22.80 13.57 10.47
N CYS A 127 -23.48 13.80 9.36
CA CYS A 127 -23.14 14.87 8.40
C CYS A 127 -24.37 15.35 7.62
N GLU A 128 -24.17 16.50 6.94
CA GLU A 128 -25.06 17.04 5.92
C GLU A 128 -24.32 17.13 4.59
N TYR A 129 -25.08 17.23 3.50
CA TYR A 129 -24.55 17.51 2.16
C TYR A 129 -25.11 18.85 1.70
N PRO A 130 -24.41 19.98 1.96
CA PRO A 130 -24.82 21.30 1.50
C PRO A 130 -24.95 21.35 -0.03
N GLU A 131 -25.78 22.25 -0.54
CA GLU A 131 -25.96 22.38 -1.98
C GLU A 131 -24.70 22.90 -2.67
N THR A 132 -24.55 22.62 -3.97
CA THR A 132 -23.42 23.10 -4.77
C THR A 132 -23.40 24.63 -4.79
N GLY A 133 -22.26 25.23 -4.43
CA GLY A 133 -22.07 26.69 -4.32
C GLY A 133 -22.55 27.29 -3.00
N GLU A 134 -23.10 26.49 -2.09
CA GLU A 134 -23.41 26.97 -0.74
C GLU A 134 -22.12 27.24 0.05
N VAL A 135 -22.05 28.40 0.69
CA VAL A 135 -20.91 28.81 1.50
C VAL A 135 -21.29 28.80 2.97
N ILE A 136 -20.64 27.93 3.76
CA ILE A 136 -20.85 27.81 5.20
C ILE A 136 -19.50 28.00 5.89
N GLU A 137 -19.42 28.94 6.82
CA GLU A 137 -18.18 29.26 7.57
C GLU A 137 -16.97 29.55 6.66
N GLY A 138 -17.23 30.15 5.47
CA GLY A 138 -16.17 30.47 4.49
C GLY A 138 -15.73 29.30 3.58
N VAL A 139 -16.36 28.12 3.70
CA VAL A 139 -16.10 26.97 2.85
C VAL A 139 -17.23 26.85 1.82
N GLU A 140 -16.88 26.84 0.54
CA GLU A 140 -17.80 26.57 -0.56
C GLU A 140 -17.93 25.06 -0.78
N TYR A 141 -19.17 24.57 -0.82
CA TYR A 141 -19.46 23.13 -0.96
C TYR A 141 -19.79 22.74 -2.40
N ASP A 142 -19.41 21.53 -2.78
CA ASP A 142 -19.59 20.95 -4.11
C ASP A 142 -20.85 20.06 -4.22
N GLY A 143 -21.63 19.96 -3.15
CA GLY A 143 -22.79 19.06 -3.08
C GLY A 143 -22.47 17.58 -2.86
N LEU A 144 -21.19 17.22 -2.82
CA LEU A 144 -20.70 15.84 -2.66
C LEU A 144 -19.85 15.65 -1.41
N THR A 145 -19.16 16.70 -0.97
CA THR A 145 -18.34 16.69 0.24
C THR A 145 -19.22 16.85 1.47
N PRO A 146 -19.17 15.92 2.44
CA PRO A 146 -19.98 16.02 3.65
C PRO A 146 -19.51 17.16 4.56
N ARG A 147 -20.44 17.89 5.15
CA ARG A 147 -20.23 18.75 6.31
C ARG A 147 -20.52 17.94 7.56
N TRP A 148 -19.52 17.72 8.37
CA TRP A 148 -19.66 16.97 9.63
C TRP A 148 -20.37 17.81 10.70
N CYS A 149 -21.44 17.29 11.27
CA CYS A 149 -22.22 17.96 12.31
C CYS A 149 -23.02 16.91 13.11
N GLY A 150 -23.06 17.08 14.44
CA GLY A 150 -23.68 16.08 15.33
C GLY A 150 -25.19 15.90 15.16
N ASP A 151 -25.88 16.86 14.55
CA ASP A 151 -27.30 16.86 14.24
C ASP A 151 -27.60 16.57 12.76
N GLY A 152 -26.58 16.15 12.00
CA GLY A 152 -26.68 15.88 10.57
C GLY A 152 -27.64 14.74 10.28
N LYS A 153 -28.40 14.92 9.21
CA LYS A 153 -29.43 13.97 8.74
C LYS A 153 -28.85 12.67 8.20
N TYR A 154 -27.64 12.72 7.67
CA TYR A 154 -26.95 11.60 7.07
C TYR A 154 -25.77 11.16 7.95
N CYS A 155 -25.21 10.00 7.61
CA CYS A 155 -23.97 9.53 8.15
C CYS A 155 -22.96 9.28 7.04
N GLY A 156 -21.67 9.31 7.38
CA GLY A 156 -20.59 9.06 6.44
C GLY A 156 -19.37 8.47 7.11
N ALA A 157 -18.46 7.90 6.31
CA ALA A 157 -17.15 7.48 6.77
C ALA A 157 -16.18 8.65 6.69
N SER A 158 -15.46 8.93 7.77
CA SER A 158 -14.53 10.07 7.85
C SER A 158 -13.21 9.82 7.12
N ILE A 159 -12.84 8.56 6.88
CA ILE A 159 -11.60 8.18 6.21
C ILE A 159 -11.92 7.81 4.76
N THR A 160 -11.69 8.74 3.85
CA THR A 160 -11.80 8.51 2.41
C THR A 160 -10.53 9.00 1.70
N HIS A 161 -10.31 8.51 0.48
CA HIS A 161 -9.16 8.89 -0.34
C HIS A 161 -9.65 9.44 -1.69
N LYS A 162 -9.05 10.56 -2.12
CA LYS A 162 -9.35 11.17 -3.43
C LYS A 162 -8.19 10.90 -4.37
N ALA A 163 -8.47 10.27 -5.51
CA ALA A 163 -7.48 10.00 -6.55
C ALA A 163 -8.14 10.08 -7.94
N THR A 164 -7.35 10.45 -8.96
CA THR A 164 -7.80 10.35 -10.34
C THR A 164 -7.64 8.91 -10.87
N LEU A 165 -8.40 8.56 -11.89
CA LEU A 165 -8.23 7.27 -12.58
C LEU A 165 -6.80 7.07 -13.09
N GLY A 166 -6.18 8.15 -13.62
CA GLY A 166 -4.79 8.12 -14.08
C GLY A 166 -3.80 7.85 -12.96
N GLN A 167 -3.94 8.49 -11.80
CA GLN A 167 -3.09 8.23 -10.62
C GLN A 167 -3.21 6.77 -10.15
N ILE A 168 -4.44 6.23 -10.10
CA ILE A 168 -4.68 4.84 -9.72
C ILE A 168 -3.96 3.89 -10.67
N VAL A 169 -4.11 4.08 -11.97
CA VAL A 169 -3.48 3.23 -12.98
C VAL A 169 -1.96 3.33 -12.93
N GLN A 170 -1.43 4.53 -12.76
CA GLN A 170 0.02 4.73 -12.64
C GLN A 170 0.60 3.97 -11.42
N LEU A 171 -0.07 4.06 -10.26
CA LEU A 171 0.34 3.30 -9.07
C LEU A 171 0.28 1.78 -9.31
N LEU A 172 -0.78 1.30 -9.96
CA LEU A 172 -0.92 -0.13 -10.25
C LEU A 172 0.18 -0.65 -11.19
N HIS A 173 0.64 0.15 -12.16
CA HIS A 173 1.80 -0.21 -12.99
C HIS A 173 3.10 -0.23 -12.18
N VAL A 174 3.32 0.73 -11.29
CA VAL A 174 4.48 0.69 -10.36
C VAL A 174 4.47 -0.59 -9.52
N PHE A 175 3.30 -1.02 -9.05
CA PHE A 175 3.16 -2.27 -8.29
C PHE A 175 3.40 -3.52 -9.15
N HIS A 176 2.91 -3.49 -10.38
CA HIS A 176 3.08 -4.58 -11.36
C HIS A 176 4.56 -4.79 -11.75
N ASP A 177 5.28 -3.68 -11.94
CA ASP A 177 6.67 -3.72 -12.40
C ASP A 177 7.68 -3.98 -11.27
N GLN A 178 7.23 -4.03 -10.02
CA GLN A 178 8.07 -4.24 -8.84
C GLN A 178 8.94 -5.52 -8.90
N PRO A 179 8.47 -6.69 -9.38
CA PRO A 179 9.30 -7.87 -9.50
C PRO A 179 10.50 -7.72 -10.46
N GLU A 180 10.36 -6.88 -11.49
CA GLU A 180 11.43 -6.63 -12.47
C GLU A 180 12.37 -5.52 -12.00
N THR A 181 11.82 -4.44 -11.45
CA THR A 181 12.60 -3.29 -10.98
C THR A 181 13.25 -3.51 -9.64
N LEU A 182 12.69 -4.40 -8.83
CA LEU A 182 12.98 -4.63 -7.41
C LEU A 182 12.73 -3.39 -6.53
N ILE A 183 12.16 -2.32 -7.07
CA ILE A 183 11.87 -1.10 -6.32
C ILE A 183 10.59 -1.29 -5.50
N MET A 184 10.74 -1.29 -4.18
CA MET A 184 9.59 -1.32 -3.28
C MET A 184 8.82 -0.01 -3.39
N PRO A 185 7.49 -0.05 -3.62
CA PRO A 185 6.71 1.18 -3.74
C PRO A 185 6.69 1.95 -2.42
N ALA A 186 6.63 3.29 -2.51
CA ALA A 186 6.42 4.13 -1.34
C ALA A 186 4.98 3.98 -0.84
N ILE A 187 4.79 3.27 0.25
CA ILE A 187 3.48 2.93 0.83
C ILE A 187 3.42 3.33 2.32
N PRO A 188 3.40 4.64 2.64
CA PRO A 188 3.29 5.08 4.03
C PRO A 188 2.10 4.43 4.73
N PRO A 189 2.20 4.07 6.01
CA PRO A 189 1.09 3.48 6.76
C PRO A 189 -0.19 4.31 6.64
N THR A 190 -1.33 3.64 6.46
CA THR A 190 -2.67 4.23 6.30
C THR A 190 -2.90 5.07 5.03
N SER A 191 -1.89 5.26 4.18
CA SER A 191 -2.01 6.00 2.94
C SER A 191 -2.91 5.28 1.91
N PHE A 192 -3.32 6.02 0.88
CA PHE A 192 -4.04 5.45 -0.26
C PHE A 192 -3.20 4.36 -0.96
N GLU A 193 -1.92 4.63 -1.17
CA GLU A 193 -0.96 3.72 -1.80
C GLU A 193 -0.84 2.41 -1.02
N TYR A 194 -0.76 2.49 0.31
CA TYR A 194 -0.72 1.31 1.19
C TYR A 194 -1.96 0.41 1.01
N LYS A 195 -3.15 1.01 1.02
CA LYS A 195 -4.41 0.29 0.87
C LYS A 195 -4.59 -0.26 -0.54
N LEU A 196 -4.23 0.53 -1.56
CA LEU A 196 -4.30 0.12 -2.96
C LEU A 196 -3.33 -1.03 -3.26
N TYR A 197 -2.11 -1.01 -2.69
CA TYR A 197 -1.15 -2.10 -2.84
C TYR A 197 -1.66 -3.40 -2.23
N SER A 198 -2.19 -3.33 -1.00
CA SER A 198 -2.83 -4.49 -0.36
C SER A 198 -3.99 -5.06 -1.18
N MET A 199 -4.79 -4.18 -1.79
CA MET A 199 -5.86 -4.57 -2.71
C MET A 199 -5.29 -5.23 -3.98
N TYR A 200 -4.28 -4.61 -4.63
CA TYR A 200 -3.63 -5.15 -5.83
C TYR A 200 -3.08 -6.55 -5.60
N LEU A 201 -2.34 -6.77 -4.50
CA LEU A 201 -1.78 -8.08 -4.16
C LEU A 201 -2.85 -9.18 -4.04
N SER A 202 -4.07 -8.83 -3.65
CA SER A 202 -5.18 -9.80 -3.56
C SER A 202 -5.68 -10.34 -4.91
N TYR A 203 -5.25 -9.73 -6.02
CA TYR A 203 -5.57 -10.15 -7.39
C TYR A 203 -4.42 -10.84 -8.11
N LEU A 204 -3.23 -10.95 -7.49
CA LEU A 204 -2.11 -11.67 -8.10
C LEU A 204 -2.49 -13.12 -8.38
N PRO A 205 -2.33 -13.59 -9.61
CA PRO A 205 -2.48 -15.01 -9.91
C PRO A 205 -1.37 -15.80 -9.21
N LYS A 206 -1.66 -17.07 -8.89
CA LYS A 206 -0.77 -17.93 -8.12
C LYS A 206 0.65 -17.99 -8.69
N GLU A 207 0.75 -17.93 -10.00
CA GLU A 207 2.01 -18.04 -10.75
C GLU A 207 2.90 -16.81 -10.61
N LYS A 208 2.33 -15.65 -10.20
CA LYS A 208 3.04 -14.37 -9.99
C LYS A 208 3.33 -14.06 -8.52
N VAL A 209 2.89 -14.91 -7.58
CA VAL A 209 3.15 -14.69 -6.15
C VAL A 209 4.62 -14.89 -5.81
N ALA A 210 5.31 -15.77 -6.52
CA ALA A 210 6.75 -16.00 -6.40
C ALA A 210 7.43 -15.67 -7.73
N PHE A 211 8.57 -15.01 -7.64
CA PHE A 211 9.40 -14.66 -8.80
C PHE A 211 10.88 -14.85 -8.47
N ASP A 212 11.66 -15.21 -9.49
CA ASP A 212 13.08 -15.47 -9.36
C ASP A 212 13.89 -14.17 -9.35
N LEU A 213 14.86 -14.10 -8.43
CA LEU A 213 15.84 -13.01 -8.40
C LEU A 213 17.06 -13.38 -9.25
N LYS A 214 17.58 -12.41 -9.99
CA LYS A 214 18.77 -12.61 -10.83
C LYS A 214 20.01 -12.80 -9.96
N MET A 215 20.54 -14.00 -9.95
CA MET A 215 21.82 -14.32 -9.31
C MET A 215 22.98 -14.07 -10.27
N ASN A 216 23.90 -13.18 -9.92
CA ASN A 216 25.14 -12.98 -10.64
C ASN A 216 26.20 -13.91 -10.02
N CYS A 217 26.50 -15.03 -10.68
CA CYS A 217 27.39 -16.08 -10.20
C CYS A 217 28.74 -16.06 -10.93
N ASP A 218 29.84 -16.28 -10.17
CA ASP A 218 31.18 -16.50 -10.68
C ASP A 218 31.92 -17.56 -9.83
N ASP A 219 33.22 -17.76 -10.08
CA ASP A 219 34.04 -18.73 -9.34
C ASP A 219 34.17 -18.40 -7.83
N ARG A 220 33.95 -17.13 -7.46
CA ARG A 220 34.02 -16.64 -6.08
C ARG A 220 32.73 -16.85 -5.28
N GLY A 221 31.59 -17.09 -5.96
CA GLY A 221 30.31 -17.26 -5.35
C GLY A 221 29.20 -16.55 -6.12
N SER A 222 28.30 -15.84 -5.43
CA SER A 222 27.22 -15.10 -6.08
C SER A 222 26.93 -13.75 -5.42
N PHE A 223 26.33 -12.85 -6.19
CA PHE A 223 25.77 -11.59 -5.75
C PHE A 223 24.36 -11.46 -6.30
N THR A 224 23.38 -11.13 -5.44
CA THR A 224 21.98 -11.02 -5.82
C THR A 224 21.38 -9.76 -5.20
N GLU A 225 20.83 -8.88 -6.04
CA GLU A 225 19.99 -7.77 -5.58
C GLU A 225 18.66 -8.32 -5.08
N LEU A 226 18.23 -7.93 -3.88
CA LEU A 226 17.00 -8.41 -3.25
C LEU A 226 15.85 -7.42 -3.41
N LEU A 227 16.13 -6.15 -3.08
CA LEU A 227 15.18 -5.06 -3.20
C LEU A 227 15.90 -3.70 -3.26
N LYS A 228 15.20 -2.71 -3.78
CA LYS A 228 15.60 -1.31 -3.84
C LYS A 228 14.50 -0.45 -3.23
N THR A 229 14.85 0.74 -2.77
CA THR A 229 13.89 1.69 -2.21
C THR A 229 13.74 2.91 -3.10
N THR A 230 12.65 3.62 -2.98
CA THR A 230 12.39 4.84 -3.78
C THR A 230 13.33 6.00 -3.43
N ASP A 231 13.95 5.96 -2.27
CA ASP A 231 15.01 6.88 -1.82
C ASP A 231 16.43 6.41 -2.20
N HIS A 232 16.51 5.52 -3.22
CA HIS A 232 17.73 5.02 -3.86
C HIS A 232 18.56 4.02 -3.04
N GLY A 233 18.07 3.49 -1.93
CA GLY A 233 18.73 2.41 -1.21
C GLY A 233 18.67 1.07 -1.97
N GLN A 234 19.70 0.23 -1.79
CA GLN A 234 19.79 -1.12 -2.36
C GLN A 234 20.13 -2.14 -1.28
N PHE A 235 19.34 -3.21 -1.23
CA PHE A 235 19.58 -4.35 -0.36
C PHE A 235 19.94 -5.57 -1.19
N SER A 236 21.03 -6.23 -0.83
CA SER A 236 21.62 -7.33 -1.61
C SER A 236 22.09 -8.45 -0.71
N VAL A 237 22.30 -9.65 -1.27
CA VAL A 237 23.00 -10.76 -0.62
C VAL A 237 24.22 -11.14 -1.42
N ASN A 238 25.33 -11.32 -0.70
CA ASN A 238 26.58 -11.83 -1.23
C ASN A 238 26.89 -13.18 -0.60
N ILE A 239 27.17 -14.19 -1.44
CA ILE A 239 27.62 -15.51 -1.01
C ILE A 239 29.07 -15.66 -1.49
N SER A 240 30.00 -15.82 -0.55
CA SER A 240 31.41 -16.07 -0.84
C SER A 240 31.79 -17.50 -0.54
N LYS A 241 32.40 -18.19 -1.51
CA LYS A 241 32.92 -19.54 -1.32
C LYS A 241 34.07 -19.58 -0.29
N PRO A 242 34.46 -20.76 0.22
CA PRO A 242 35.58 -20.91 1.15
C PRO A 242 36.85 -20.20 0.69
N GLY A 243 37.51 -19.49 1.60
CA GLY A 243 38.78 -18.80 1.37
C GLY A 243 38.71 -17.59 0.43
N ILE A 244 37.55 -17.20 -0.05
CA ILE A 244 37.40 -16.10 -1.01
C ILE A 244 37.40 -14.75 -0.30
N THR A 245 38.13 -13.80 -0.89
CA THR A 245 38.10 -12.38 -0.56
C THR A 245 37.33 -11.62 -1.65
N LYS A 246 36.37 -10.78 -1.24
CA LYS A 246 35.64 -9.85 -2.11
C LYS A 246 35.74 -8.43 -1.58
N GLY A 247 35.45 -7.44 -2.43
CA GLY A 247 35.66 -6.02 -2.13
C GLY A 247 36.95 -5.52 -2.76
N GLN A 248 37.90 -5.02 -1.97
CA GLN A 248 39.15 -4.37 -2.41
C GLN A 248 38.85 -3.09 -3.15
N HIS A 249 37.97 -2.27 -2.60
CA HIS A 249 37.59 -0.99 -3.18
C HIS A 249 37.13 -0.03 -2.09
N TRP A 250 37.05 1.23 -2.45
CA TRP A 250 36.50 2.28 -1.61
C TRP A 250 35.44 3.10 -2.35
N HIS A 251 34.66 3.84 -1.60
CA HIS A 251 33.62 4.74 -2.05
C HIS A 251 33.88 6.16 -1.59
N ASN A 252 33.45 7.14 -2.37
CA ASN A 252 33.61 8.56 -2.02
C ASN A 252 32.45 9.04 -1.13
N THR A 253 31.20 8.84 -1.56
CA THR A 253 29.99 9.25 -0.83
C THR A 253 29.07 8.11 -0.49
N LYS A 254 29.14 7.03 -1.25
CA LYS A 254 28.41 5.80 -0.95
C LYS A 254 28.93 5.18 0.35
N TRP A 255 28.02 4.77 1.19
CA TRP A 255 28.33 3.95 2.37
C TRP A 255 27.51 2.67 2.32
N GLU A 256 28.06 1.63 2.94
CA GLU A 256 27.44 0.33 2.97
C GLU A 256 27.37 -0.19 4.40
N LEU A 257 26.45 -1.12 4.63
CA LEU A 257 26.30 -1.85 5.89
C LEU A 257 26.36 -3.34 5.59
N PHE A 258 27.36 -4.03 6.12
CA PHE A 258 27.50 -5.47 5.96
C PHE A 258 27.01 -6.21 7.20
N ILE A 259 26.22 -7.27 6.99
CA ILE A 259 25.64 -8.09 8.04
C ILE A 259 25.86 -9.56 7.67
N VAL A 260 26.81 -10.21 8.33
CA VAL A 260 27.04 -11.64 8.12
C VAL A 260 25.95 -12.44 8.87
N VAL A 261 25.24 -13.31 8.15
CA VAL A 261 24.12 -14.10 8.66
C VAL A 261 24.40 -15.60 8.69
N SER A 262 25.45 -16.05 7.99
CA SER A 262 25.91 -17.45 8.01
C SER A 262 27.38 -17.53 7.64
N GLY A 263 28.11 -18.47 8.23
CA GLY A 263 29.55 -18.66 8.04
C GLY A 263 30.37 -17.81 9.00
N HIS A 264 31.70 -17.77 8.75
CA HIS A 264 32.70 -17.10 9.56
C HIS A 264 33.62 -16.29 8.65
N GLY A 265 33.77 -14.99 8.90
CA GLY A 265 34.51 -14.09 8.05
C GLY A 265 35.26 -12.99 8.77
N LEU A 266 36.11 -12.30 8.03
CA LEU A 266 36.84 -11.13 8.46
C LEU A 266 36.54 -9.96 7.50
N ILE A 267 36.10 -8.85 8.07
CA ILE A 267 35.96 -7.57 7.34
C ILE A 267 37.18 -6.73 7.69
N GLN A 268 37.84 -6.16 6.69
CA GLN A 268 38.96 -5.26 6.86
C GLN A 268 38.63 -3.91 6.22
N GLU A 269 39.02 -2.83 6.90
CA GLU A 269 38.89 -1.45 6.41
C GLU A 269 40.21 -0.71 6.65
N ARG A 270 40.64 0.06 5.64
CA ARG A 270 41.83 0.90 5.72
C ARG A 270 41.50 2.29 5.13
N LYS A 271 41.77 3.34 5.90
CA LYS A 271 41.62 4.72 5.39
C LYS A 271 42.58 4.96 4.22
N ILE A 272 42.07 5.55 3.15
CA ILE A 272 42.86 5.89 1.95
C ILE A 272 44.04 6.78 2.36
N GLY A 273 45.26 6.41 1.86
CA GLY A 273 46.50 7.12 2.14
C GLY A 273 47.09 6.82 3.52
N THR A 274 46.65 5.78 4.22
CA THR A 274 47.25 5.30 5.48
C THR A 274 47.49 3.79 5.41
N ASP A 275 48.32 3.26 6.34
CA ASP A 275 48.65 1.84 6.43
C ASP A 275 47.88 1.11 7.55
N GLU A 276 47.13 1.82 8.37
CA GLU A 276 46.40 1.24 9.51
C GLU A 276 45.14 0.52 9.00
N VAL A 277 45.06 -0.80 9.31
CA VAL A 277 43.92 -1.66 8.99
C VAL A 277 43.09 -1.89 10.23
N ILE A 278 41.78 -1.67 10.12
CA ILE A 278 40.79 -2.02 11.15
C ILE A 278 40.19 -3.36 10.76
N GLU A 279 40.09 -4.28 11.71
CA GLU A 279 39.58 -5.63 11.48
C GLU A 279 38.36 -5.95 12.34
N PHE A 280 37.36 -6.57 11.70
CA PHE A 280 36.13 -7.04 12.35
C PHE A 280 35.92 -8.52 12.01
N GLU A 281 36.14 -9.39 13.02
CA GLU A 281 35.78 -10.79 12.89
C GLU A 281 34.26 -10.95 13.08
N VAL A 282 33.58 -11.57 12.10
CA VAL A 282 32.12 -11.63 11.99
C VAL A 282 31.65 -13.06 11.76
N SER A 283 30.48 -13.41 12.30
CA SER A 283 29.92 -14.75 12.13
C SER A 283 28.39 -14.74 12.15
N GLY A 284 27.78 -15.79 11.57
CA GLY A 284 26.36 -16.03 11.68
C GLY A 284 25.87 -16.45 13.08
N GLU A 285 26.75 -16.83 13.97
CA GLU A 285 26.40 -17.17 15.36
C GLU A 285 26.15 -15.92 16.23
N LYS A 286 26.86 -14.82 15.90
CA LYS A 286 26.68 -13.53 16.53
C LYS A 286 26.54 -12.47 15.44
N ILE A 287 25.31 -12.20 15.03
CA ILE A 287 25.02 -11.25 13.96
C ILE A 287 25.39 -9.83 14.41
N GLN A 288 26.28 -9.22 13.64
CA GLN A 288 26.75 -7.85 13.83
C GLN A 288 26.62 -7.09 12.51
N ALA A 289 26.31 -5.79 12.60
CA ALA A 289 26.35 -4.89 11.47
C ALA A 289 27.65 -4.09 11.49
N VAL A 290 28.35 -4.05 10.37
CA VAL A 290 29.60 -3.31 10.19
C VAL A 290 29.39 -2.27 9.10
N HIS A 291 29.66 -1.00 9.41
CA HIS A 291 29.64 0.08 8.41
C HIS A 291 30.89 0.05 7.54
N MET A 292 30.72 0.05 6.23
CA MET A 292 31.79 0.34 5.28
C MET A 292 31.86 1.85 5.12
N LEU A 293 32.95 2.45 5.58
CA LEU A 293 33.06 3.90 5.70
C LEU A 293 33.48 4.55 4.36
N PRO A 294 32.84 5.66 3.96
CA PRO A 294 33.32 6.44 2.81
C PRO A 294 34.77 6.87 3.00
N GLY A 295 35.58 6.74 1.93
CA GLY A 295 37.02 7.03 1.97
C GLY A 295 37.86 5.97 2.65
N TYR A 296 37.29 4.79 2.95
CA TYR A 296 38.03 3.60 3.40
C TYR A 296 37.93 2.50 2.35
N THR A 297 39.07 1.95 1.95
CA THR A 297 39.06 0.71 1.17
C THR A 297 38.69 -0.43 2.12
N HIS A 298 37.85 -1.33 1.62
CA HIS A 298 37.34 -2.44 2.41
C HIS A 298 37.30 -3.76 1.63
N ASN A 299 37.32 -4.84 2.39
CA ASN A 299 37.10 -6.19 1.88
C ASN A 299 36.36 -7.05 2.90
N ILE A 300 35.88 -8.20 2.45
CA ILE A 300 35.36 -9.26 3.27
C ILE A 300 35.97 -10.59 2.85
N ILE A 301 36.50 -11.33 3.81
CA ILE A 301 37.21 -12.58 3.63
C ILE A 301 36.38 -13.71 4.27
N ASN A 302 36.13 -14.78 3.51
CA ASN A 302 35.57 -16.00 4.08
C ASN A 302 36.70 -16.79 4.73
N LEU A 303 36.69 -16.93 6.06
CA LEU A 303 37.70 -17.64 6.82
C LEU A 303 37.48 -19.15 6.88
N SER A 304 36.34 -19.68 6.46
CA SER A 304 36.06 -21.12 6.42
C SER A 304 36.76 -21.77 5.23
N GLU A 305 37.22 -22.98 5.44
CA GLU A 305 37.75 -23.85 4.37
C GLU A 305 36.65 -24.69 3.69
N THR A 306 35.47 -24.79 4.29
CA THR A 306 34.40 -25.70 3.86
C THR A 306 33.08 -25.00 3.57
N ASP A 307 32.76 -23.94 4.30
CA ASP A 307 31.45 -23.35 4.35
C ASP A 307 31.39 -22.01 3.62
N ASN A 308 30.27 -21.69 3.00
CA ASN A 308 30.03 -20.40 2.40
C ASN A 308 29.82 -19.32 3.48
N LEU A 309 30.31 -18.14 3.19
CA LEU A 309 29.98 -16.92 3.94
C LEU A 309 28.80 -16.21 3.28
N VAL A 310 27.74 -15.96 4.05
CA VAL A 310 26.54 -15.25 3.58
C VAL A 310 26.46 -13.90 4.24
N THR A 311 26.54 -12.85 3.44
CA THR A 311 26.50 -11.46 3.88
C THR A 311 25.32 -10.73 3.26
N LEU A 312 24.45 -10.16 4.08
CA LEU A 312 23.48 -9.17 3.65
C LEU A 312 24.16 -7.80 3.58
N MET A 313 23.82 -7.04 2.57
CA MET A 313 24.45 -5.76 2.28
C MET A 313 23.37 -4.71 2.00
N TRP A 314 23.45 -3.59 2.70
CA TRP A 314 22.69 -2.39 2.39
C TRP A 314 23.63 -1.34 1.83
N ALA A 315 23.20 -0.64 0.77
CA ALA A 315 23.88 0.53 0.26
C ALA A 315 22.87 1.69 0.19
N ASN A 316 23.34 2.91 0.49
CA ASN A 316 22.49 4.12 0.46
C ASN A 316 22.14 4.59 -0.96
N GLU A 317 22.70 3.95 -1.97
CA GLU A 317 22.42 4.24 -3.38
C GLU A 317 22.40 2.98 -4.23
N ILE A 318 21.59 3.02 -5.30
CA ILE A 318 21.53 1.97 -6.32
C ILE A 318 22.80 2.05 -7.17
N PHE A 319 23.39 0.89 -7.50
CA PHE A 319 24.55 0.83 -8.37
C PHE A 319 24.20 1.36 -9.78
N ASP A 320 24.93 2.39 -10.23
CA ASP A 320 24.88 2.91 -11.60
C ASP A 320 26.22 2.66 -12.30
N SER A 321 26.22 1.82 -13.34
CA SER A 321 27.42 1.50 -14.11
C SER A 321 28.01 2.69 -14.88
N ASN A 322 27.22 3.74 -15.13
CA ASN A 322 27.68 4.94 -15.83
C ASN A 322 28.37 5.93 -14.88
N HIS A 323 28.02 5.88 -13.59
CA HIS A 323 28.57 6.74 -12.54
C HIS A 323 28.91 5.91 -11.29
N PRO A 324 29.80 4.91 -11.39
CA PRO A 324 30.11 4.06 -10.24
C PRO A 324 30.95 4.85 -9.23
N ASP A 325 30.43 5.05 -8.03
CA ASP A 325 31.21 5.54 -6.89
C ASP A 325 31.96 4.37 -6.25
N THR A 326 32.80 3.69 -7.05
CA THR A 326 33.54 2.50 -6.62
C THR A 326 34.94 2.51 -7.25
N PHE A 327 35.96 2.61 -6.41
CA PHE A 327 37.37 2.75 -6.83
C PHE A 327 38.17 1.58 -6.29
N PHE A 328 38.81 0.82 -7.19
CA PHE A 328 39.61 -0.32 -6.80
C PHE A 328 40.87 0.13 -6.05
N GLU A 329 41.05 -0.39 -4.85
CA GLU A 329 42.26 -0.25 -4.05
C GLU A 329 42.31 -1.38 -3.01
N PRO A 330 43.36 -2.23 -2.95
CA PRO A 330 43.48 -3.26 -1.93
C PRO A 330 43.60 -2.68 -0.52
N VAL A 331 43.06 -3.44 0.45
CA VAL A 331 43.24 -3.14 1.87
C VAL A 331 44.66 -3.41 2.29
#